data_aaa834583bf64ba85e6b86f35b8c7a12
#
_entry.id   aaa834583bf64ba85e6b86f35b8c7a12
#
_cell.length_a   1.000
_cell.length_b   1.000
_cell.length_c   1.000
_cell.angle_alpha   90.00
_cell.angle_beta   90.00
_cell.angle_gamma   90.00
#
_symmetry.space_group_name_H-M   'P 1'
#
loop_
_entity.id
_entity.type
_entity.pdbx_description
1 polymer ?
#
loop_
_entity_poly.entity_id
_entity_poly.type
_entity_poly.pdbx_seq_one_letter_code
_entity_poly.pdbx_strand_id
1 'polypeptide(L)'
;MKAARMPKLHQIIERHWQRPNPFLSFLLKPLSKLFAKIAAKRRDDFVSGRLKSEKLPVPVVVVGNIHAGGTGKTPIVAALVSGLQEKGVKVGIISRGYGRKSKAVHVLNAASRAEDAGDEPLLLLRKTGAPTAVGSSRAEAGRALLAAHPDIGLIVADDGLQHYALRRDVEIAVFPAADTGRTDLDLLPNGNLREPLSRLDSVDAVVVSGGKADASFAPSENMFHSRIETGRIYRLNQPSEILDTGRLKKQTVAAVAGIAKPERFFDSLRSMGITLNQTVALPDHADIAAADLPDADAVIITEKDAVKFSDGHSLNHVWVLPVCAIIEPNLAAFVLEQLENS
;
A
#
# COMPACT_ATOMS: atom_id res chain seq x y z
N MET A 1 16.16 4.00 36.00
CA MET A 1 15.15 4.92 35.40
C MET A 1 15.59 5.25 33.99
N LYS A 2 14.98 4.63 32.94
CA LYS A 2 15.24 5.03 31.55
C LYS A 2 14.54 6.38 31.35
N ALA A 3 15.32 7.43 31.03
CA ALA A 3 14.77 8.73 30.68
C ALA A 3 13.76 8.54 29.52
N ALA A 4 12.52 8.99 29.72
CA ALA A 4 11.48 8.96 28.70
C ALA A 4 11.98 9.83 27.53
N ARG A 5 12.36 9.18 26.42
CA ARG A 5 12.70 9.89 25.18
C ARG A 5 11.47 10.68 24.75
N MET A 6 11.61 12.00 24.62
CA MET A 6 10.52 12.82 24.06
C MET A 6 10.06 12.26 22.73
N PRO A 7 8.74 12.09 22.51
CA PRO A 7 8.24 11.56 21.26
C PRO A 7 8.67 12.47 20.11
N LYS A 8 9.11 11.89 18.99
CA LYS A 8 9.46 12.65 17.79
C LYS A 8 8.22 13.39 17.27
N LEU A 9 8.38 14.57 16.68
CA LEU A 9 7.29 15.44 16.22
C LEU A 9 6.24 14.69 15.38
N HIS A 10 6.67 13.80 14.49
CA HIS A 10 5.74 12.99 13.68
C HIS A 10 4.83 12.09 14.52
N GLN A 11 5.34 11.50 15.62
CA GLN A 11 4.54 10.66 16.52
C GLN A 11 3.47 11.46 17.29
N ILE A 12 3.77 12.74 17.59
CA ILE A 12 2.79 13.64 18.21
C ILE A 12 1.67 13.94 17.20
N ILE A 13 2.03 14.21 15.94
CA ILE A 13 1.08 14.52 14.89
C ILE A 13 0.22 13.29 14.56
N GLU A 14 0.81 12.10 14.39
CA GLU A 14 0.08 10.85 14.13
C GLU A 14 -0.89 10.50 15.28
N ARG A 15 -0.48 10.71 16.54
CA ARG A 15 -1.36 10.55 17.68
C ARG A 15 -2.51 11.55 17.66
N HIS A 16 -2.23 12.79 17.25
CA HIS A 16 -3.25 13.83 17.10
C HIS A 16 -4.27 13.44 16.02
N TRP A 17 -3.86 12.86 14.90
CA TRP A 17 -4.79 12.38 13.85
C TRP A 17 -5.73 11.26 14.34
N GLN A 18 -5.25 10.43 15.25
CA GLN A 18 -6.06 9.35 15.85
C GLN A 18 -6.98 9.85 16.96
N ARG A 19 -6.50 10.80 17.76
CA ARG A 19 -7.21 11.41 18.89
C ARG A 19 -6.95 12.91 18.89
N PRO A 20 -7.81 13.69 18.20
CA PRO A 20 -7.60 15.13 18.06
C PRO A 20 -7.48 15.86 19.42
N ASN A 21 -6.39 16.58 19.59
CA ASN A 21 -6.19 17.47 20.73
C ASN A 21 -6.73 18.85 20.35
N PRO A 22 -7.68 19.44 21.13
CA PRO A 22 -8.30 20.73 20.80
C PRO A 22 -7.31 21.89 20.62
N PHE A 23 -6.28 21.95 21.44
CA PHE A 23 -5.25 23.00 21.37
C PHE A 23 -4.42 22.89 20.09
N LEU A 24 -3.95 21.66 19.75
CA LEU A 24 -3.24 21.42 18.50
C LEU A 24 -4.15 21.68 17.30
N SER A 25 -5.42 21.27 17.35
CA SER A 25 -6.40 21.56 16.29
C SER A 25 -6.54 23.08 16.06
N PHE A 26 -6.62 23.87 17.10
CA PHE A 26 -6.70 25.32 16.97
C PHE A 26 -5.49 25.90 16.22
N LEU A 27 -4.29 25.43 16.52
CA LEU A 27 -3.06 25.87 15.85
C LEU A 27 -2.92 25.34 14.42
N LEU A 28 -3.35 24.10 14.16
CA LEU A 28 -3.12 23.42 12.87
C LEU A 28 -4.21 23.70 11.83
N LYS A 29 -5.46 24.01 12.24
CA LYS A 29 -6.57 24.29 11.32
C LYS A 29 -6.29 25.39 10.29
N PRO A 30 -5.65 26.53 10.62
CA PRO A 30 -5.30 27.52 9.59
C PRO A 30 -4.36 26.97 8.51
N LEU A 31 -3.38 26.12 8.93
CA LEU A 31 -2.44 25.48 8.01
C LEU A 31 -3.15 24.45 7.12
N SER A 32 -4.12 23.70 7.66
CA SER A 32 -4.93 22.77 6.88
C SER A 32 -5.79 23.49 5.84
N LYS A 33 -6.35 24.66 6.18
CA LYS A 33 -7.06 25.49 5.21
C LYS A 33 -6.17 25.99 4.08
N LEU A 34 -4.92 26.37 4.39
CA LEU A 34 -3.93 26.74 3.39
C LEU A 34 -3.55 25.55 2.52
N PHE A 35 -3.28 24.39 3.13
CA PHE A 35 -3.02 23.15 2.42
C PHE A 35 -4.15 22.75 1.48
N ALA A 36 -5.42 22.85 1.96
CA ALA A 36 -6.61 22.61 1.16
C ALA A 36 -6.64 23.46 -0.13
N LYS A 37 -6.37 24.78 0.02
CA LYS A 37 -6.35 25.70 -1.13
C LYS A 37 -5.24 25.34 -2.14
N ILE A 38 -4.05 24.99 -1.64
CA ILE A 38 -2.92 24.61 -2.51
C ILE A 38 -3.23 23.30 -3.23
N ALA A 39 -3.75 22.29 -2.52
CA ALA A 39 -4.10 20.99 -3.10
C ALA A 39 -5.20 21.12 -4.14
N ALA A 40 -6.28 21.87 -3.82
CA ALA A 40 -7.38 22.13 -4.75
C ALA A 40 -6.90 22.89 -5.99
N LYS A 41 -6.15 23.99 -5.80
CA LYS A 41 -5.59 24.74 -6.93
C LYS A 41 -4.75 23.89 -7.84
N ARG A 42 -3.86 23.06 -7.27
CA ARG A 42 -3.01 22.15 -8.07
C ARG A 42 -3.84 21.17 -8.88
N ARG A 43 -4.88 20.58 -8.29
CA ARG A 43 -5.81 19.69 -9.01
C ARG A 43 -6.51 20.44 -10.15
N ASP A 44 -7.07 21.61 -9.86
CA ASP A 44 -7.78 22.43 -10.84
C ASP A 44 -6.87 22.86 -12.00
N ASP A 45 -5.60 23.16 -11.73
CA ASP A 45 -4.63 23.51 -12.75
C ASP A 45 -4.38 22.35 -13.75
N PHE A 46 -4.41 21.08 -13.29
CA PHE A 46 -4.33 19.91 -14.16
C PHE A 46 -5.67 19.61 -14.86
N VAL A 47 -6.79 19.65 -14.14
CA VAL A 47 -8.12 19.36 -14.69
C VAL A 47 -8.50 20.39 -15.77
N SER A 48 -8.18 21.66 -15.55
CA SER A 48 -8.42 22.75 -16.53
C SER A 48 -7.41 22.79 -17.69
N GLY A 49 -6.39 21.94 -17.69
CA GLY A 49 -5.34 21.93 -18.70
C GLY A 49 -4.30 23.05 -18.60
N ARG A 50 -4.33 23.88 -17.55
CA ARG A 50 -3.28 24.88 -17.27
C ARG A 50 -1.93 24.22 -17.02
N LEU A 51 -1.93 23.06 -16.36
CA LEU A 51 -0.78 22.17 -16.27
C LEU A 51 -1.03 20.95 -17.16
N LYS A 52 -0.01 20.53 -17.90
CA LYS A 52 -0.12 19.41 -18.84
C LYS A 52 0.02 18.08 -18.10
N SER A 53 -0.91 17.17 -18.37
CA SER A 53 -0.79 15.76 -18.01
C SER A 53 -0.24 14.98 -19.21
N GLU A 54 0.69 14.09 -18.96
CA GLU A 54 1.25 13.19 -19.98
C GLU A 54 0.36 11.96 -20.16
N LYS A 55 0.03 11.62 -21.40
CA LYS A 55 -0.67 10.39 -21.77
C LYS A 55 0.33 9.31 -22.19
N LEU A 56 0.19 8.12 -21.65
CA LEU A 56 0.91 6.93 -22.12
C LEU A 56 0.18 6.29 -23.32
N PRO A 57 0.86 5.48 -24.14
CA PRO A 57 0.24 4.84 -25.31
C PRO A 57 -0.74 3.71 -24.97
N VAL A 58 -0.83 3.31 -23.71
CA VAL A 58 -1.76 2.32 -23.18
C VAL A 58 -2.62 2.92 -22.08
N PRO A 59 -3.81 2.37 -21.80
CA PRO A 59 -4.65 2.80 -20.71
C PRO A 59 -3.93 2.77 -19.36
N VAL A 60 -4.30 3.71 -18.48
CA VAL A 60 -3.73 3.85 -17.13
C VAL A 60 -4.84 3.81 -16.08
N VAL A 61 -4.77 2.83 -15.21
CA VAL A 61 -5.60 2.72 -14.01
C VAL A 61 -4.82 3.20 -12.81
N VAL A 62 -5.31 4.23 -12.14
CA VAL A 62 -4.69 4.74 -10.92
C VAL A 62 -5.37 4.12 -9.70
N VAL A 63 -4.59 3.50 -8.83
CA VAL A 63 -5.04 3.09 -7.50
C VAL A 63 -4.33 3.94 -6.46
N GLY A 64 -5.08 4.61 -5.62
CA GLY A 64 -4.51 5.48 -4.60
C GLY A 64 -5.42 5.66 -3.40
N ASN A 65 -5.13 6.63 -2.56
CA ASN A 65 -5.97 7.00 -1.44
C ASN A 65 -5.88 8.50 -1.18
N ILE A 66 -6.79 9.02 -0.37
CA ILE A 66 -6.77 10.41 0.09
C ILE A 66 -6.12 10.57 1.47
N HIS A 67 -5.67 9.49 2.11
CA HIS A 67 -5.04 9.51 3.42
C HIS A 67 -3.52 9.61 3.34
N ALA A 68 -2.90 10.23 4.32
CA ALA A 68 -1.49 10.05 4.64
C ALA A 68 -1.36 8.81 5.55
N GLY A 69 -0.64 7.80 5.10
CA GLY A 69 -0.41 6.55 5.83
C GLY A 69 -0.99 5.30 5.17
N GLY A 70 -0.85 4.18 5.83
CA GLY A 70 -1.22 2.86 5.32
C GLY A 70 -2.73 2.62 5.33
N THR A 71 -3.35 2.56 4.16
CA THR A 71 -4.77 2.23 3.95
C THR A 71 -5.00 0.81 3.45
N GLY A 72 -3.94 -0.01 3.32
CA GLY A 72 -4.05 -1.36 2.78
C GLY A 72 -4.09 -1.41 1.25
N LYS A 73 -3.55 -0.42 0.55
CA LYS A 73 -3.51 -0.36 -0.93
C LYS A 73 -2.79 -1.53 -1.58
N THR A 74 -1.60 -1.88 -1.10
CA THR A 74 -0.73 -2.85 -1.77
C THR A 74 -1.40 -4.20 -2.02
N PRO A 75 -2.11 -4.83 -1.06
CA PRO A 75 -2.88 -6.04 -1.34
C PRO A 75 -4.00 -5.83 -2.37
N ILE A 76 -4.64 -4.65 -2.38
CA ILE A 76 -5.70 -4.31 -3.35
C ILE A 76 -5.13 -4.17 -4.75
N VAL A 77 -4.00 -3.46 -4.91
CA VAL A 77 -3.28 -3.35 -6.19
C VAL A 77 -2.89 -4.73 -6.70
N ALA A 78 -2.32 -5.59 -5.82
CA ALA A 78 -1.95 -6.95 -6.19
C ALA A 78 -3.16 -7.77 -6.66
N ALA A 79 -4.29 -7.69 -5.93
CA ALA A 79 -5.52 -8.41 -6.30
C ALA A 79 -6.10 -7.91 -7.63
N LEU A 80 -6.12 -6.58 -7.87
CA LEU A 80 -6.55 -6.01 -9.13
C LEU A 80 -5.68 -6.49 -10.29
N VAL A 81 -4.35 -6.40 -10.15
CA VAL A 81 -3.40 -6.84 -11.18
C VAL A 81 -3.57 -8.32 -11.48
N SER A 82 -3.66 -9.18 -10.46
CA SER A 82 -3.88 -10.62 -10.66
C SER A 82 -5.21 -10.89 -11.36
N GLY A 83 -6.31 -10.22 -10.95
CA GLY A 83 -7.61 -10.38 -11.58
C GLY A 83 -7.64 -9.91 -13.05
N LEU A 84 -6.87 -8.88 -13.41
CA LEU A 84 -6.71 -8.45 -14.79
C LEU A 84 -5.87 -9.46 -15.61
N GLN A 85 -4.80 -10.02 -15.02
CA GLN A 85 -3.98 -11.07 -15.64
C GLN A 85 -4.79 -12.35 -15.89
N GLU A 86 -5.65 -12.77 -14.96
CA GLU A 86 -6.56 -13.91 -15.13
C GLU A 86 -7.53 -13.72 -16.29
N LYS A 87 -7.85 -12.48 -16.65
CA LYS A 87 -8.65 -12.12 -17.84
C LYS A 87 -7.80 -11.96 -19.11
N GLY A 88 -6.52 -12.33 -19.09
CA GLY A 88 -5.61 -12.30 -20.22
C GLY A 88 -4.97 -10.95 -20.51
N VAL A 89 -5.14 -9.94 -19.63
CA VAL A 89 -4.54 -8.63 -19.83
C VAL A 89 -3.08 -8.64 -19.41
N LYS A 90 -2.20 -8.14 -20.26
CA LYS A 90 -0.79 -7.92 -19.95
C LYS A 90 -0.65 -6.60 -19.18
N VAL A 91 -0.47 -6.70 -17.86
CA VAL A 91 -0.44 -5.54 -16.95
C VAL A 91 0.98 -5.18 -16.60
N GLY A 92 1.30 -3.87 -16.64
CA GLY A 92 2.50 -3.30 -16.03
C GLY A 92 2.15 -2.48 -14.79
N ILE A 93 3.06 -2.39 -13.83
CA ILE A 93 2.89 -1.60 -12.60
C ILE A 93 3.87 -0.44 -12.59
N ILE A 94 3.39 0.75 -12.26
CA ILE A 94 4.27 1.89 -11.97
C ILE A 94 4.02 2.43 -10.57
N SER A 95 5.10 2.75 -9.84
CA SER A 95 5.02 3.31 -8.50
C SER A 95 6.07 4.40 -8.27
N ARG A 96 5.99 5.08 -7.14
CA ARG A 96 6.98 6.08 -6.73
C ARG A 96 8.28 5.44 -6.27
N GLY A 97 8.20 4.27 -5.66
CA GLY A 97 9.30 3.69 -4.92
C GLY A 97 9.62 4.51 -3.67
N TYR A 98 8.64 4.60 -2.75
CA TYR A 98 8.85 5.32 -1.50
C TYR A 98 9.99 4.68 -0.71
N GLY A 99 10.84 5.50 -0.06
CA GLY A 99 11.96 5.04 0.76
C GLY A 99 13.23 4.65 -0.01
N ARG A 100 13.19 4.56 -1.36
CA ARG A 100 14.39 4.23 -2.16
C ARG A 100 15.45 5.33 -2.14
N LYS A 101 16.71 4.95 -2.30
CA LYS A 101 17.86 5.87 -2.30
C LYS A 101 17.94 6.70 -3.58
N SER A 102 17.72 6.10 -4.74
CA SER A 102 17.82 6.75 -6.05
C SER A 102 16.50 7.42 -6.46
N LYS A 103 16.57 8.55 -7.16
CA LYS A 103 15.43 9.20 -7.81
C LYS A 103 15.29 8.82 -9.29
N ALA A 104 16.30 8.17 -9.89
CA ALA A 104 16.28 7.75 -11.29
C ALA A 104 15.15 6.75 -11.54
N VAL A 105 14.66 6.68 -12.77
CA VAL A 105 13.73 5.62 -13.19
C VAL A 105 14.45 4.28 -13.09
N HIS A 106 13.77 3.29 -12.52
CA HIS A 106 14.28 1.93 -12.43
C HIS A 106 13.17 0.95 -12.84
N VAL A 107 13.43 0.17 -13.89
CA VAL A 107 12.61 -0.99 -14.26
C VAL A 107 13.12 -2.17 -13.44
N LEU A 108 12.25 -2.72 -12.60
CA LEU A 108 12.61 -3.77 -11.66
C LEU A 108 12.88 -5.10 -12.39
N ASN A 109 13.76 -5.89 -11.82
CA ASN A 109 14.06 -7.27 -12.23
C ASN A 109 14.26 -8.16 -11.00
N ALA A 110 14.59 -9.43 -11.21
CA ALA A 110 14.77 -10.40 -10.14
C ALA A 110 15.90 -10.03 -9.13
N ALA A 111 16.90 -9.26 -9.57
CA ALA A 111 18.02 -8.81 -8.73
C ALA A 111 17.75 -7.47 -8.02
N SER A 112 16.61 -6.80 -8.29
CA SER A 112 16.26 -5.53 -7.66
C SER A 112 16.08 -5.68 -6.15
N ARG A 113 16.63 -4.71 -5.40
CA ARG A 113 16.57 -4.67 -3.94
C ARG A 113 15.58 -3.62 -3.45
N ALA A 114 15.11 -3.78 -2.22
CA ALA A 114 14.19 -2.82 -1.60
C ALA A 114 14.78 -1.39 -1.54
N GLU A 115 16.11 -1.24 -1.35
CA GLU A 115 16.79 0.07 -1.34
C GLU A 115 16.75 0.80 -2.70
N ASP A 116 16.63 0.06 -3.82
CA ASP A 116 16.59 0.62 -5.18
C ASP A 116 15.15 0.80 -5.68
N ALA A 117 14.26 -0.09 -5.28
CA ALA A 117 12.88 -0.18 -5.76
C ALA A 117 11.85 0.45 -4.80
N GLY A 118 12.12 0.37 -3.50
CA GLY A 118 11.13 0.50 -2.44
C GLY A 118 10.45 -0.84 -2.12
N ASP A 119 10.01 -1.02 -0.88
CA ASP A 119 9.43 -2.28 -0.40
C ASP A 119 8.16 -2.67 -1.18
N GLU A 120 7.23 -1.73 -1.35
CA GLU A 120 5.92 -1.99 -1.94
C GLU A 120 5.99 -2.37 -3.43
N PRO A 121 6.74 -1.66 -4.31
CA PRO A 121 6.87 -2.06 -5.70
C PRO A 121 7.59 -3.40 -5.87
N LEU A 122 8.58 -3.68 -5.03
CA LEU A 122 9.27 -4.97 -5.05
C LEU A 122 8.34 -6.12 -4.61
N LEU A 123 7.50 -5.87 -3.60
CA LEU A 123 6.47 -6.81 -3.19
C LEU A 123 5.46 -7.06 -4.32
N LEU A 124 4.98 -6.00 -4.98
CA LEU A 124 4.05 -6.13 -6.10
C LEU A 124 4.64 -6.96 -7.24
N LEU A 125 5.90 -6.69 -7.65
CA LEU A 125 6.60 -7.50 -8.64
C LEU A 125 6.65 -8.98 -8.23
N ARG A 126 7.11 -9.28 -7.01
CA ARG A 126 7.24 -10.67 -6.52
C ARG A 126 5.91 -11.39 -6.42
N LYS A 127 4.85 -10.68 -6.05
CA LYS A 127 3.53 -11.24 -5.80
C LYS A 127 2.74 -11.49 -7.08
N THR A 128 2.83 -10.59 -8.05
CA THR A 128 2.02 -10.64 -9.27
C THR A 128 2.79 -11.11 -10.51
N GLY A 129 4.12 -11.09 -10.46
CA GLY A 129 4.97 -11.29 -11.64
C GLY A 129 4.83 -10.20 -12.70
N ALA A 130 4.01 -9.18 -12.49
CA ALA A 130 3.80 -8.09 -13.44
C ALA A 130 5.07 -7.22 -13.56
N PRO A 131 5.55 -6.91 -14.77
CA PRO A 131 6.62 -5.96 -14.97
C PRO A 131 6.37 -4.66 -14.20
N THR A 132 7.35 -4.20 -13.45
CA THR A 132 7.18 -3.07 -12.53
C THR A 132 8.28 -2.05 -12.74
N ALA A 133 7.94 -0.75 -12.74
CA ALA A 133 8.91 0.33 -12.76
C ALA A 133 8.62 1.38 -11.68
N VAL A 134 9.68 2.01 -11.18
CA VAL A 134 9.58 3.08 -10.19
C VAL A 134 10.24 4.36 -10.69
N GLY A 135 9.63 5.50 -10.36
CA GLY A 135 10.15 6.80 -10.75
C GLY A 135 9.44 7.95 -10.06
N SER A 136 10.14 9.07 -9.86
CA SER A 136 9.53 10.30 -9.36
C SER A 136 8.48 10.83 -10.35
N SER A 137 8.78 10.76 -11.66
CA SER A 137 7.81 10.95 -12.75
C SER A 137 7.20 9.60 -13.10
N ARG A 138 5.88 9.45 -12.90
CA ARG A 138 5.15 8.23 -13.28
C ARG A 138 5.13 8.03 -14.79
N ALA A 139 5.06 9.12 -15.56
CA ALA A 139 5.07 9.07 -17.01
C ALA A 139 6.43 8.55 -17.54
N GLU A 140 7.55 9.02 -16.97
CA GLU A 140 8.87 8.50 -17.32
C GLU A 140 9.01 7.02 -16.94
N ALA A 141 8.54 6.62 -15.76
CA ALA A 141 8.53 5.22 -15.34
C ALA A 141 7.69 4.37 -16.29
N GLY A 142 6.52 4.85 -16.70
CA GLY A 142 5.65 4.18 -17.67
C GLY A 142 6.30 4.02 -19.04
N ARG A 143 6.94 5.08 -19.56
CA ARG A 143 7.66 4.99 -20.84
C ARG A 143 8.82 3.99 -20.79
N ALA A 144 9.61 4.03 -19.71
CA ALA A 144 10.71 3.07 -19.54
C ALA A 144 10.21 1.63 -19.41
N LEU A 145 9.09 1.43 -18.72
CA LEU A 145 8.46 0.12 -18.58
C LEU A 145 7.96 -0.42 -19.93
N LEU A 146 7.27 0.41 -20.69
CA LEU A 146 6.76 0.03 -22.02
C LEU A 146 7.88 -0.20 -23.05
N ALA A 147 8.98 0.52 -22.94
CA ALA A 147 10.15 0.29 -23.77
C ALA A 147 10.82 -1.06 -23.48
N ALA A 148 10.83 -1.48 -22.20
CA ALA A 148 11.37 -2.77 -21.78
C ALA A 148 10.40 -3.95 -22.00
N HIS A 149 9.08 -3.68 -21.98
CA HIS A 149 8.00 -4.65 -22.09
C HIS A 149 6.91 -4.12 -23.03
N PRO A 150 7.13 -4.16 -24.36
CA PRO A 150 6.23 -3.55 -25.35
C PRO A 150 4.88 -4.27 -25.51
N ASP A 151 4.74 -5.44 -24.92
CA ASP A 151 3.51 -6.26 -24.94
C ASP A 151 2.53 -5.89 -23.79
N ILE A 152 2.88 -4.95 -22.92
CA ILE A 152 1.97 -4.44 -21.90
C ILE A 152 0.81 -3.70 -22.58
N GLY A 153 -0.41 -4.13 -22.25
CA GLY A 153 -1.65 -3.54 -22.75
C GLY A 153 -2.33 -2.58 -21.78
N LEU A 154 -1.92 -2.58 -20.49
CA LEU A 154 -2.50 -1.76 -19.45
C LEU A 154 -1.48 -1.47 -18.34
N ILE A 155 -1.49 -0.25 -17.80
CA ILE A 155 -0.66 0.14 -16.65
C ILE A 155 -1.53 0.39 -15.43
N VAL A 156 -1.15 -0.21 -14.29
CA VAL A 156 -1.68 0.12 -12.97
C VAL A 156 -0.66 1.01 -12.24
N ALA A 157 -1.09 2.22 -11.89
CA ALA A 157 -0.27 3.19 -11.15
C ALA A 157 -0.58 3.11 -9.64
N ASP A 158 0.35 2.55 -8.87
CA ASP A 158 0.26 2.47 -7.41
C ASP A 158 0.57 3.81 -6.75
N ASP A 159 -0.25 4.19 -5.76
CA ASP A 159 -0.24 5.47 -5.03
C ASP A 159 -0.19 6.69 -5.97
N GLY A 160 -1.02 6.63 -7.01
CA GLY A 160 -1.00 7.61 -8.09
C GLY A 160 -2.06 8.70 -8.00
N LEU A 161 -2.99 8.68 -7.04
CA LEU A 161 -4.19 9.55 -7.05
C LEU A 161 -3.83 11.03 -7.11
N GLN A 162 -2.84 11.51 -6.36
CA GLN A 162 -2.35 12.90 -6.37
C GLN A 162 -1.33 13.20 -7.48
N HIS A 163 -0.99 12.21 -8.34
CA HIS A 163 -0.01 12.42 -9.40
C HIS A 163 -0.68 12.85 -10.71
N TYR A 164 -1.33 14.00 -10.71
CA TYR A 164 -2.13 14.54 -11.82
C TYR A 164 -1.34 14.78 -13.11
N ALA A 165 -0.01 14.84 -13.05
CA ALA A 165 0.84 14.93 -14.23
C ALA A 165 0.80 13.68 -15.14
N LEU A 166 0.30 12.54 -14.65
CA LEU A 166 0.01 11.36 -15.44
C LEU A 166 -1.48 11.34 -15.80
N ARG A 167 -1.81 11.34 -17.10
CA ARG A 167 -3.19 11.11 -17.54
C ARG A 167 -3.60 9.69 -17.18
N ARG A 168 -4.83 9.54 -16.72
CA ARG A 168 -5.42 8.29 -16.29
C ARG A 168 -6.77 8.11 -16.95
N ASP A 169 -7.14 6.87 -17.15
CA ASP A 169 -8.40 6.47 -17.80
C ASP A 169 -9.40 5.97 -16.73
N VAL A 170 -8.89 5.37 -15.63
CA VAL A 170 -9.70 4.95 -14.47
C VAL A 170 -9.02 5.35 -13.17
N GLU A 171 -9.77 5.90 -12.21
CA GLU A 171 -9.31 6.25 -10.87
C GLU A 171 -10.02 5.43 -9.80
N ILE A 172 -9.26 4.72 -8.98
CA ILE A 172 -9.75 3.92 -7.86
C ILE A 172 -9.21 4.49 -6.55
N ALA A 173 -10.09 4.89 -5.65
CA ALA A 173 -9.72 5.35 -4.31
C ALA A 173 -9.90 4.24 -3.28
N VAL A 174 -8.86 3.95 -2.51
CA VAL A 174 -8.94 3.03 -1.37
C VAL A 174 -9.22 3.82 -0.11
N PHE A 175 -10.31 3.48 0.60
CA PHE A 175 -10.76 4.17 1.80
C PHE A 175 -10.92 3.20 2.97
N PRO A 176 -10.35 3.46 4.16
CA PRO A 176 -10.45 2.55 5.30
C PRO A 176 -11.89 2.48 5.84
N ALA A 177 -12.42 1.28 6.07
CA ALA A 177 -13.74 1.07 6.68
C ALA A 177 -13.87 1.77 8.05
N ALA A 178 -12.78 1.81 8.82
CA ALA A 178 -12.75 2.46 10.13
C ALA A 178 -12.98 3.99 10.08
N ASP A 179 -12.83 4.60 8.90
CA ASP A 179 -12.99 6.04 8.72
C ASP A 179 -14.32 6.42 8.04
N THR A 180 -15.12 5.45 7.58
CA THR A 180 -16.36 5.70 6.82
C THR A 180 -17.45 6.42 7.63
N GLY A 181 -17.54 6.19 8.95
CA GLY A 181 -18.49 6.88 9.84
C GLY A 181 -17.90 8.11 10.55
N ARG A 182 -16.66 8.51 10.23
CA ARG A 182 -15.99 9.60 10.94
C ARG A 182 -16.36 10.96 10.35
N THR A 183 -16.76 11.88 11.24
CA THR A 183 -17.06 13.28 10.91
C THR A 183 -15.92 14.25 11.28
N ASP A 184 -14.87 13.75 11.95
CA ASP A 184 -13.73 14.52 12.45
C ASP A 184 -12.49 14.45 11.55
N LEU A 185 -12.63 13.86 10.36
CA LEU A 185 -11.55 13.79 9.38
C LEU A 185 -11.22 15.17 8.85
N ASP A 186 -9.94 15.52 8.84
CA ASP A 186 -9.45 16.81 8.37
C ASP A 186 -8.20 16.64 7.50
N LEU A 187 -7.88 17.69 6.75
CA LEU A 187 -6.71 17.74 5.88
C LEU A 187 -5.42 17.93 6.69
N LEU A 188 -4.32 17.53 6.08
CA LEU A 188 -2.98 17.79 6.60
C LEU A 188 -2.80 19.30 6.90
N PRO A 189 -2.10 19.66 7.99
CA PRO A 189 -1.52 18.80 9.02
C PRO A 189 -2.45 18.51 10.19
N ASN A 190 -3.65 19.10 10.30
CA ASN A 190 -4.57 18.90 11.42
C ASN A 190 -5.18 17.48 11.43
N GLY A 191 -5.50 16.95 10.27
CA GLY A 191 -5.90 15.56 10.06
C GLY A 191 -4.93 14.83 9.14
N ASN A 192 -5.29 13.61 8.76
CA ASN A 192 -4.48 12.74 7.94
C ASN A 192 -4.89 12.73 6.45
N LEU A 193 -5.78 13.61 6.02
CA LEU A 193 -6.20 13.64 4.62
C LEU A 193 -5.26 14.47 3.75
N ARG A 194 -4.88 13.93 2.58
CA ARG A 194 -4.14 14.61 1.50
C ARG A 194 -5.08 15.41 0.59
N GLU A 195 -6.33 14.98 0.49
CA GLU A 195 -7.41 15.60 -0.29
C GLU A 195 -8.73 15.49 0.47
N PRO A 196 -9.70 16.38 0.25
CA PRO A 196 -10.97 16.37 0.97
C PRO A 196 -11.79 15.10 0.64
N LEU A 197 -12.73 14.74 1.52
CA LEU A 197 -13.64 13.59 1.30
C LEU A 197 -14.39 13.68 -0.01
N SER A 198 -14.79 14.91 -0.44
CA SER A 198 -15.45 15.14 -1.73
C SER A 198 -14.62 14.72 -2.95
N ARG A 199 -13.34 14.40 -2.77
CA ARG A 199 -12.53 13.78 -3.83
C ARG A 199 -13.05 12.39 -4.21
N LEU A 200 -13.67 11.69 -3.29
CA LEU A 200 -14.25 10.37 -3.52
C LEU A 200 -15.47 10.42 -4.47
N ASP A 201 -16.17 11.56 -4.54
CA ASP A 201 -17.32 11.74 -5.44
C ASP A 201 -16.90 11.86 -6.92
N SER A 202 -15.59 12.02 -7.17
CA SER A 202 -15.04 12.27 -8.52
C SER A 202 -14.08 11.17 -9.00
N VAL A 203 -14.01 10.05 -8.31
CA VAL A 203 -13.30 8.85 -8.75
C VAL A 203 -14.28 7.86 -9.37
N ASP A 204 -13.78 6.97 -10.23
CA ASP A 204 -14.62 5.98 -10.90
C ASP A 204 -15.06 4.86 -9.97
N ALA A 205 -14.26 4.55 -8.93
CA ALA A 205 -14.60 3.56 -7.93
C ALA A 205 -13.98 3.86 -6.56
N VAL A 206 -14.68 3.45 -5.49
CA VAL A 206 -14.18 3.47 -4.12
C VAL A 206 -14.10 2.04 -3.58
N VAL A 207 -12.90 1.62 -3.16
CA VAL A 207 -12.69 0.33 -2.49
C VAL A 207 -12.57 0.56 -0.99
N VAL A 208 -13.56 0.12 -0.23
CA VAL A 208 -13.53 0.15 1.24
C VAL A 208 -12.67 -0.98 1.76
N SER A 209 -11.59 -0.65 2.48
CA SER A 209 -10.60 -1.61 2.95
C SER A 209 -10.77 -1.98 4.42
N GLY A 210 -10.67 -3.28 4.72
CA GLY A 210 -10.54 -3.79 6.09
C GLY A 210 -11.84 -3.85 6.88
N GLY A 211 -12.99 -4.01 6.22
CA GLY A 211 -14.29 -4.20 6.85
C GLY A 211 -15.44 -3.69 6.01
N LYS A 212 -16.62 -3.62 6.63
CA LYS A 212 -17.81 -3.02 6.02
C LYS A 212 -17.78 -1.51 6.21
N ALA A 213 -18.30 -0.79 5.22
CA ALA A 213 -18.56 0.64 5.33
C ALA A 213 -19.66 0.93 6.35
N ASP A 214 -19.63 2.11 6.96
CA ASP A 214 -20.81 2.66 7.65
C ASP A 214 -21.95 2.82 6.64
N ALA A 215 -23.19 2.60 7.08
CA ALA A 215 -24.37 2.63 6.20
C ALA A 215 -24.64 4.01 5.57
N SER A 216 -24.15 5.07 6.18
CA SER A 216 -24.24 6.44 5.67
C SER A 216 -23.15 6.80 4.65
N PHE A 217 -22.13 5.94 4.48
CA PHE A 217 -21.02 6.20 3.58
C PHE A 217 -21.30 5.69 2.18
N ALA A 218 -21.67 6.57 1.28
CA ALA A 218 -21.96 6.28 -0.12
C ALA A 218 -21.40 7.38 -1.05
N PRO A 219 -20.09 7.56 -1.13
CA PRO A 219 -19.47 8.64 -1.91
C PRO A 219 -19.50 8.37 -3.42
N SER A 220 -19.79 7.15 -3.86
CA SER A 220 -19.81 6.74 -5.26
C SER A 220 -20.84 5.63 -5.47
N GLU A 221 -21.43 5.56 -6.67
CA GLU A 221 -22.28 4.45 -7.09
C GLU A 221 -21.48 3.15 -7.22
N ASN A 222 -20.17 3.26 -7.54
CA ASN A 222 -19.28 2.13 -7.73
C ASN A 222 -18.46 1.87 -6.45
N MET A 223 -19.09 1.24 -5.48
CA MET A 223 -18.45 0.84 -4.23
C MET A 223 -18.08 -0.63 -4.20
N PHE A 224 -16.86 -0.90 -3.76
CA PHE A 224 -16.28 -2.22 -3.60
C PHE A 224 -15.85 -2.41 -2.14
N HIS A 225 -15.90 -3.63 -1.67
CA HIS A 225 -15.43 -3.98 -0.34
C HIS A 225 -14.26 -4.94 -0.43
N SER A 226 -13.23 -4.67 0.36
CA SER A 226 -12.09 -5.58 0.42
C SER A 226 -11.90 -6.12 1.83
N ARG A 227 -11.66 -7.43 1.91
CA ARG A 227 -11.21 -8.10 3.12
C ARG A 227 -9.84 -8.73 2.87
N ILE A 228 -9.04 -8.79 3.91
CA ILE A 228 -7.74 -9.45 3.87
C ILE A 228 -7.91 -10.91 4.31
N GLU A 229 -7.41 -11.81 3.49
CA GLU A 229 -7.27 -13.22 3.83
C GLU A 229 -5.79 -13.58 3.98
N THR A 230 -5.49 -14.39 4.97
CA THR A 230 -4.14 -14.93 5.19
C THR A 230 -3.97 -16.22 4.39
N GLY A 231 -2.84 -16.34 3.71
CA GLY A 231 -2.47 -17.57 3.02
C GLY A 231 -1.70 -18.54 3.92
N ARG A 232 -1.16 -19.58 3.31
CA ARG A 232 -0.32 -20.55 4.00
C ARG A 232 1.05 -19.96 4.29
N ILE A 233 1.51 -20.06 5.53
CA ILE A 233 2.84 -19.59 5.94
C ILE A 233 3.90 -20.43 5.22
N TYR A 234 4.83 -19.77 4.55
CA TYR A 234 5.90 -20.42 3.79
C TYR A 234 7.30 -20.02 4.29
N ARG A 235 8.31 -20.85 4.02
CA ARG A 235 9.69 -20.52 4.39
C ARG A 235 10.26 -19.42 3.51
N LEU A 236 10.92 -18.42 4.11
CA LEU A 236 11.47 -17.27 3.39
C LEU A 236 12.37 -17.67 2.22
N ASN A 237 13.32 -18.59 2.45
CA ASN A 237 14.30 -19.00 1.43
C ASN A 237 13.80 -20.15 0.53
N GLN A 238 12.66 -20.74 0.85
CA GLN A 238 12.09 -21.87 0.12
C GLN A 238 10.56 -21.77 0.11
N PRO A 239 9.97 -20.92 -0.73
CA PRO A 239 8.52 -20.63 -0.71
C PRO A 239 7.62 -21.87 -0.97
N SER A 240 8.17 -22.93 -1.54
CA SER A 240 7.46 -24.22 -1.70
C SER A 240 7.29 -24.98 -0.39
N GLU A 241 8.08 -24.68 0.64
CA GLU A 241 7.97 -25.29 1.95
C GLU A 241 6.94 -24.53 2.81
N ILE A 242 5.83 -25.22 3.08
CA ILE A 242 4.73 -24.69 3.88
C ILE A 242 4.90 -25.09 5.34
N LEU A 243 4.69 -24.13 6.24
CA LEU A 243 4.78 -24.38 7.67
C LEU A 243 3.63 -25.27 8.16
N ASP A 244 3.99 -26.37 8.79
CA ASP A 244 3.06 -27.13 9.61
C ASP A 244 2.93 -26.48 10.99
N THR A 245 1.85 -25.73 11.20
CA THR A 245 1.61 -25.03 12.47
C THR A 245 1.51 -25.95 13.68
N GLY A 246 1.23 -27.25 13.47
CA GLY A 246 1.24 -28.25 14.53
C GLY A 246 2.61 -28.44 15.18
N ARG A 247 3.69 -28.26 14.41
CA ARG A 247 5.07 -28.34 14.91
C ARG A 247 5.46 -27.20 15.84
N LEU A 248 4.82 -26.03 15.68
CA LEU A 248 5.11 -24.83 16.48
C LEU A 248 4.73 -24.99 17.97
N LYS A 249 3.86 -25.94 18.32
CA LYS A 249 3.43 -26.17 19.71
C LYS A 249 4.56 -26.47 20.70
N LYS A 250 5.70 -26.91 20.20
CA LYS A 250 6.89 -27.27 21.00
C LYS A 250 8.08 -26.34 20.74
N GLN A 251 7.86 -25.26 20.03
CA GLN A 251 8.90 -24.33 19.60
C GLN A 251 8.65 -22.95 20.20
N THR A 252 9.71 -22.19 20.35
CA THR A 252 9.63 -20.75 20.63
C THR A 252 9.33 -20.03 19.32
N VAL A 253 8.24 -19.24 19.31
CA VAL A 253 7.80 -18.52 18.12
C VAL A 253 7.86 -17.03 18.37
N ALA A 254 8.56 -16.32 17.51
CA ALA A 254 8.58 -14.88 17.46
C ALA A 254 7.87 -14.36 16.22
N ALA A 255 7.24 -13.19 16.32
CA ALA A 255 6.65 -12.49 15.19
C ALA A 255 7.23 -11.07 15.09
N VAL A 256 7.66 -10.68 13.87
CA VAL A 256 8.26 -9.37 13.61
C VAL A 256 7.48 -8.67 12.49
N ALA A 257 7.13 -7.40 12.68
CA ALA A 257 6.39 -6.63 11.69
C ALA A 257 6.84 -5.16 11.65
N GLY A 258 7.34 -4.72 10.49
CA GLY A 258 7.67 -3.34 10.15
C GLY A 258 6.61 -2.71 9.23
N ILE A 259 5.36 -2.72 9.67
CA ILE A 259 4.20 -2.18 8.94
C ILE A 259 3.42 -1.19 9.82
N ALA A 260 2.57 -0.36 9.20
CA ALA A 260 1.82 0.70 9.89
C ALA A 260 0.90 0.19 11.04
N LYS A 261 0.39 -1.04 10.95
CA LYS A 261 -0.52 -1.63 11.96
C LYS A 261 -0.06 -3.05 12.34
N PRO A 262 1.06 -3.20 13.07
CA PRO A 262 1.67 -4.50 13.36
C PRO A 262 0.77 -5.42 14.20
N GLU A 263 -0.08 -4.87 15.07
CA GLU A 263 -1.00 -5.68 15.89
C GLU A 263 -1.96 -6.52 15.05
N ARG A 264 -2.40 -6.02 13.90
CA ARG A 264 -3.25 -6.81 12.99
C ARG A 264 -2.55 -8.07 12.49
N PHE A 265 -1.26 -7.98 12.22
CA PHE A 265 -0.45 -9.14 11.82
C PHE A 265 -0.31 -10.13 12.98
N PHE A 266 -0.02 -9.66 14.19
CA PHE A 266 0.09 -10.52 15.36
C PHE A 266 -1.25 -11.20 15.70
N ASP A 267 -2.35 -10.47 15.58
CA ASP A 267 -3.69 -11.02 15.81
C ASP A 267 -4.07 -12.05 14.74
N SER A 268 -3.66 -11.87 13.49
CA SER A 268 -3.84 -12.86 12.44
C SER A 268 -3.13 -14.17 12.79
N LEU A 269 -1.89 -14.12 13.27
CA LEU A 269 -1.16 -15.32 13.70
C LEU A 269 -1.83 -16.00 14.92
N ARG A 270 -2.29 -15.21 15.90
CA ARG A 270 -3.03 -15.74 17.07
C ARG A 270 -4.34 -16.42 16.65
N SER A 271 -5.08 -15.83 15.70
CA SER A 271 -6.32 -16.40 15.17
C SER A 271 -6.11 -17.72 14.41
N MET A 272 -4.90 -17.95 13.87
CA MET A 272 -4.48 -19.21 13.28
C MET A 272 -4.08 -20.25 14.34
N GLY A 273 -4.21 -19.95 15.63
CA GLY A 273 -3.86 -20.84 16.74
C GLY A 273 -2.36 -20.88 17.06
N ILE A 274 -1.58 -19.90 16.59
CA ILE A 274 -0.13 -19.82 16.85
C ILE A 274 0.09 -19.06 18.15
N THR A 275 0.79 -19.70 19.09
CA THR A 275 1.22 -19.03 20.35
C THR A 275 2.49 -18.25 20.08
N LEU A 276 2.45 -16.94 20.27
CA LEU A 276 3.61 -16.05 20.11
C LEU A 276 4.30 -15.85 21.43
N ASN A 277 5.55 -16.27 21.57
CA ASN A 277 6.40 -16.06 22.75
C ASN A 277 6.93 -14.62 22.76
N GLN A 278 7.18 -14.06 21.57
CA GLN A 278 7.68 -12.70 21.43
C GLN A 278 7.04 -12.00 20.22
N THR A 279 6.71 -10.74 20.35
CA THR A 279 6.28 -9.87 19.25
C THR A 279 7.17 -8.64 19.18
N VAL A 280 7.63 -8.29 17.97
CA VAL A 280 8.48 -7.13 17.72
C VAL A 280 7.80 -6.24 16.69
N ALA A 281 7.28 -5.11 17.15
CA ALA A 281 6.74 -4.06 16.28
C ALA A 281 7.85 -3.08 15.91
N LEU A 282 8.15 -2.97 14.63
CA LEU A 282 9.11 -2.01 14.09
C LEU A 282 8.37 -0.83 13.46
N PRO A 283 9.00 0.33 13.32
CA PRO A 283 8.46 1.42 12.51
C PRO A 283 8.14 0.96 11.09
N ASP A 284 7.10 1.54 10.48
CA ASP A 284 6.79 1.26 9.07
C ASP A 284 8.01 1.62 8.20
N HIS A 285 8.33 0.75 7.24
CA HIS A 285 9.54 0.82 6.39
C HIS A 285 10.88 0.73 7.15
N ALA A 286 10.91 0.25 8.38
CA ALA A 286 12.19 0.03 9.06
C ALA A 286 13.05 -0.97 8.29
N ASP A 287 14.34 -0.69 8.21
CA ASP A 287 15.30 -1.69 7.74
C ASP A 287 15.36 -2.83 8.77
N ILE A 288 15.37 -4.06 8.29
CA ILE A 288 15.46 -5.27 9.11
C ILE A 288 16.63 -6.08 8.57
N ALA A 289 17.66 -6.27 9.40
CA ALA A 289 18.75 -7.18 9.11
C ALA A 289 18.51 -8.55 9.77
N ALA A 290 19.16 -9.57 9.26
CA ALA A 290 19.09 -10.92 9.86
C ALA A 290 19.52 -10.93 11.34
N ALA A 291 20.47 -10.07 11.71
CA ALA A 291 20.95 -9.92 13.09
C ALA A 291 19.94 -9.25 14.05
N ASP A 292 18.92 -8.59 13.50
CA ASP A 292 17.88 -7.91 14.29
C ASP A 292 16.70 -8.83 14.63
N LEU A 293 16.70 -10.05 14.04
CA LEU A 293 15.65 -11.03 14.30
C LEU A 293 15.79 -11.63 15.69
N PRO A 294 14.68 -11.87 16.40
CA PRO A 294 14.70 -12.54 17.71
C PRO A 294 15.32 -13.93 17.63
N ASP A 295 15.99 -14.31 18.72
CA ASP A 295 16.45 -15.70 18.91
C ASP A 295 15.24 -16.58 19.28
N ALA A 296 14.74 -17.30 18.27
CA ALA A 296 13.58 -18.17 18.38
C ALA A 296 13.68 -19.33 17.38
N ASP A 297 13.03 -20.47 17.68
CA ASP A 297 13.01 -21.64 16.79
C ASP A 297 12.29 -21.33 15.48
N ALA A 298 11.30 -20.43 15.50
CA ALA A 298 10.60 -19.92 14.33
C ALA A 298 10.34 -18.41 14.47
N VAL A 299 10.71 -17.65 13.44
CA VAL A 299 10.41 -16.22 13.33
C VAL A 299 9.46 -16.00 12.17
N ILE A 300 8.27 -15.46 12.42
CA ILE A 300 7.29 -15.19 11.37
C ILE A 300 7.27 -13.69 11.07
N ILE A 301 7.37 -13.35 9.78
CA ILE A 301 7.42 -11.96 9.28
C ILE A 301 6.32 -11.72 8.26
N THR A 302 6.09 -10.45 7.93
CA THR A 302 5.16 -10.06 6.85
C THR A 302 5.82 -10.20 5.47
N GLU A 303 5.03 -10.30 4.39
CA GLU A 303 5.55 -10.27 3.02
C GLU A 303 6.30 -8.95 2.71
N LYS A 304 5.82 -7.82 3.29
CA LYS A 304 6.48 -6.51 3.13
C LYS A 304 7.87 -6.49 3.77
N ASP A 305 8.05 -7.20 4.87
CA ASP A 305 9.36 -7.31 5.49
C ASP A 305 10.24 -8.34 4.80
N ALA A 306 9.65 -9.41 4.26
CA ALA A 306 10.37 -10.45 3.55
C ALA A 306 11.14 -9.93 2.32
N VAL A 307 10.65 -8.89 1.62
CA VAL A 307 11.34 -8.33 0.45
C VAL A 307 12.65 -7.61 0.78
N LYS A 308 12.87 -7.28 2.06
CA LYS A 308 14.09 -6.61 2.54
C LYS A 308 15.26 -7.57 2.70
N PHE A 309 14.97 -8.87 2.80
CA PHE A 309 16.01 -9.88 2.86
C PHE A 309 16.45 -10.25 1.45
N SER A 310 17.75 -10.14 1.20
CA SER A 310 18.38 -10.63 -0.03
C SER A 310 18.73 -12.11 0.10
N ASP A 311 18.75 -12.82 -1.03
CA ASP A 311 19.13 -14.22 -1.10
C ASP A 311 20.53 -14.46 -0.51
N GLY A 312 20.72 -15.60 0.15
CA GLY A 312 22.04 -16.04 0.61
C GLY A 312 22.25 -16.09 2.12
N HIS A 313 21.28 -15.72 2.93
CA HIS A 313 21.39 -15.87 4.38
C HIS A 313 20.77 -17.20 4.85
N SER A 314 21.43 -17.85 5.81
CA SER A 314 20.92 -19.03 6.51
C SER A 314 19.74 -18.67 7.42
N LEU A 315 18.61 -18.22 6.83
CA LEU A 315 17.38 -17.85 7.52
C LEU A 315 16.35 -18.99 7.51
N ASN A 316 16.81 -20.23 7.77
CA ASN A 316 15.96 -21.41 7.72
C ASN A 316 14.85 -21.43 8.76
N HIS A 317 14.94 -20.62 9.82
CA HIS A 317 13.93 -20.45 10.86
C HIS A 317 12.95 -19.31 10.57
N VAL A 318 13.11 -18.59 9.43
CA VAL A 318 12.26 -17.45 9.09
C VAL A 318 11.15 -17.87 8.12
N TRP A 319 9.93 -17.50 8.49
CA TRP A 319 8.70 -17.83 7.80
C TRP A 319 7.94 -16.57 7.44
N VAL A 320 7.17 -16.62 6.37
CA VAL A 320 6.43 -15.49 5.84
C VAL A 320 4.94 -15.79 5.86
N LEU A 321 4.14 -14.92 6.46
CA LEU A 321 2.68 -14.96 6.36
C LEU A 321 2.26 -14.12 5.16
N PRO A 322 1.80 -14.73 4.06
CA PRO A 322 1.25 -13.99 2.93
C PRO A 322 -0.18 -13.54 3.22
N VAL A 323 -0.56 -12.41 2.59
CA VAL A 323 -1.91 -11.90 2.65
C VAL A 323 -2.42 -11.60 1.23
N CYS A 324 -3.70 -11.83 0.98
CA CYS A 324 -4.36 -11.39 -0.24
C CYS A 324 -5.60 -10.55 0.10
N ALA A 325 -5.95 -9.63 -0.79
CA ALA A 325 -7.22 -8.93 -0.71
C ALA A 325 -8.24 -9.67 -1.58
N ILE A 326 -9.39 -9.96 -0.99
CA ILE A 326 -10.59 -10.37 -1.73
C ILE A 326 -11.44 -9.13 -1.89
N ILE A 327 -11.80 -8.80 -3.13
CA ILE A 327 -12.54 -7.59 -3.48
C ILE A 327 -13.88 -7.98 -4.09
N GLU A 328 -14.95 -7.48 -3.53
CA GLU A 328 -16.32 -7.73 -3.98
C GLU A 328 -17.07 -6.40 -4.16
N PRO A 329 -17.83 -6.25 -5.28
CA PRO A 329 -17.86 -7.11 -6.47
C PRO A 329 -16.53 -7.15 -7.23
N ASN A 330 -16.47 -7.82 -8.40
CA ASN A 330 -15.23 -8.03 -9.15
C ASN A 330 -14.67 -6.72 -9.73
N LEU A 331 -13.66 -6.17 -9.07
CA LEU A 331 -13.04 -4.89 -9.44
C LEU A 331 -12.33 -4.97 -10.81
N ALA A 332 -11.72 -6.11 -11.17
CA ALA A 332 -11.05 -6.25 -12.46
C ALA A 332 -12.06 -6.27 -13.64
N ALA A 333 -13.24 -6.85 -13.46
CA ALA A 333 -14.31 -6.80 -14.45
C ALA A 333 -14.81 -5.36 -14.64
N PHE A 334 -15.05 -4.64 -13.53
CA PHE A 334 -15.43 -3.22 -13.58
C PHE A 334 -14.41 -2.36 -14.33
N VAL A 335 -13.10 -2.53 -14.06
CA VAL A 335 -12.06 -1.76 -14.72
C VAL A 335 -12.09 -1.99 -16.24
N LEU A 336 -12.24 -3.22 -16.69
CA LEU A 336 -12.31 -3.53 -18.14
C LEU A 336 -13.53 -2.90 -18.78
N GLU A 337 -14.68 -2.97 -18.13
CA GLU A 337 -15.93 -2.33 -18.60
C GLU A 337 -15.77 -0.81 -18.73
N GLN A 338 -15.13 -0.16 -17.74
CA GLN A 338 -14.86 1.28 -17.82
C GLN A 338 -13.94 1.66 -18.99
N LEU A 339 -12.94 0.82 -19.27
CA LEU A 339 -11.99 1.06 -20.37
C LEU A 339 -12.62 0.82 -21.76
N GLU A 340 -13.60 -0.08 -21.88
CA GLU A 340 -14.35 -0.31 -23.10
C GLU A 340 -15.32 0.85 -23.43
N ASN A 341 -15.79 1.56 -22.40
CA ASN A 341 -16.73 2.68 -22.51
C ASN A 341 -16.05 4.05 -22.63
N SER A 342 -14.70 4.15 -22.55
CA SER A 342 -13.89 5.39 -22.60
C SER A 342 -13.30 5.62 -23.99
#